data_ae291bcf8752f929a7b09fae089b2c13
#
_entry.id   ae291bcf8752f929a7b09fae089b2c13
#
_cell.length_a   1.000
_cell.length_b   1.000
_cell.length_c   1.000
_cell.angle_alpha   90.00
_cell.angle_beta   90.00
_cell.angle_gamma   90.00
#
_symmetry.space_group_name_H-M   'P 1'
#
loop_
_entity.id
_entity.type
_entity.pdbx_description
1 polymer ?
#
loop_
_entity_poly.entity_id
_entity_poly.type
_entity_poly.pdbx_seq_one_letter_code
_entity_poly.pdbx_strand_id
1 'polypeptide(L)'
;MPSVTATTVAAVVVTFNRLEKLKNVLAALEAQTRLPEQLIIVNNASTDDTAVYLNEYERDFPLKDKTSITIVTLPENVGGAGGFSAGMRKGYELGADFVWIFDDDGYPQPTALEKLLVGYDHAVEGLGPDVPYACSMVKFIDGSISEMNNPIPTWDWGRLQAMGYDNLVMVTQCSFVSVLIPRWVMEAFGLPYK
;
A
#
# COMPACT_ATOMS: atom_id res chain seq x y z
N MET A 1 9.19 3.97 -20.67
CA MET A 1 8.75 3.93 -19.26
C MET A 1 9.99 3.84 -18.40
N PRO A 2 10.06 4.47 -17.20
CA PRO A 2 11.18 4.25 -16.30
C PRO A 2 11.23 2.75 -15.95
N SER A 3 12.41 2.18 -15.86
CA SER A 3 12.58 0.79 -15.41
C SER A 3 12.07 0.67 -13.97
N VAL A 4 11.61 -0.50 -13.54
CA VAL A 4 11.15 -0.80 -12.15
C VAL A 4 12.14 -0.31 -11.08
N THR A 5 13.41 -0.16 -11.43
CA THR A 5 14.51 0.30 -10.55
C THR A 5 14.54 1.82 -10.31
N ALA A 6 13.79 2.61 -11.09
CA ALA A 6 13.75 4.08 -10.95
C ALA A 6 12.40 4.59 -10.39
N THR A 7 11.45 3.70 -10.13
CA THR A 7 10.09 4.03 -9.67
C THR A 7 10.08 4.26 -8.16
N THR A 8 9.51 5.39 -7.73
CA THR A 8 9.37 5.76 -6.31
C THR A 8 8.01 5.30 -5.76
N VAL A 9 8.04 4.58 -4.64
CA VAL A 9 6.84 4.08 -3.96
C VAL A 9 6.75 4.68 -2.57
N ALA A 10 5.59 5.22 -2.22
CA ALA A 10 5.22 5.59 -0.86
C ALA A 10 4.33 4.50 -0.25
N ALA A 11 4.84 3.76 0.74
CA ALA A 11 4.01 2.88 1.55
C ALA A 11 3.26 3.72 2.60
N VAL A 12 1.93 3.56 2.66
CA VAL A 12 1.06 4.30 3.58
C VAL A 12 0.37 3.34 4.52
N VAL A 13 0.58 3.53 5.82
CA VAL A 13 -0.08 2.77 6.90
C VAL A 13 -0.96 3.72 7.71
N VAL A 14 -2.22 3.34 7.93
CA VAL A 14 -3.14 4.11 8.78
C VAL A 14 -3.39 3.32 10.07
N THR A 15 -3.25 3.97 11.23
CA THR A 15 -3.46 3.33 12.53
C THR A 15 -4.32 4.17 13.46
N PHE A 16 -5.10 3.50 14.33
CA PHE A 16 -5.85 4.11 15.40
C PHE A 16 -5.96 3.15 16.60
N ASN A 17 -5.27 3.45 17.72
CA ASN A 17 -5.32 2.67 18.96
C ASN A 17 -5.01 1.17 18.78
N ARG A 18 -4.01 0.85 17.95
CA ARG A 18 -3.63 -0.54 17.63
C ARG A 18 -2.10 -0.72 17.59
N LEU A 19 -1.39 -0.19 18.59
CA LEU A 19 0.07 -0.14 18.63
C LEU A 19 0.75 -1.47 18.31
N GLU A 20 0.30 -2.59 18.88
CA GLU A 20 0.93 -3.89 18.63
C GLU A 20 0.77 -4.40 17.19
N LYS A 21 -0.38 -4.11 16.57
CA LYS A 21 -0.58 -4.41 15.15
C LYS A 21 0.30 -3.53 14.27
N LEU A 22 0.38 -2.24 14.59
CA LEU A 22 1.25 -1.31 13.89
C LEU A 22 2.71 -1.78 13.92
N LYS A 23 3.24 -2.19 15.05
CA LYS A 23 4.61 -2.73 15.15
C LYS A 23 4.85 -3.89 14.20
N ASN A 24 3.89 -4.81 14.09
CA ASN A 24 4.00 -5.97 13.21
C ASN A 24 3.98 -5.59 11.72
N VAL A 25 3.13 -4.64 11.30
CA VAL A 25 3.11 -4.19 9.91
C VAL A 25 4.38 -3.42 9.54
N LEU A 26 4.91 -2.60 10.45
CA LEU A 26 6.18 -1.89 10.24
C LEU A 26 7.34 -2.89 10.07
N ALA A 27 7.43 -3.90 10.92
CA ALA A 27 8.43 -4.96 10.78
C ALA A 27 8.29 -5.73 9.45
N ALA A 28 7.06 -5.98 8.97
CA ALA A 28 6.82 -6.61 7.67
C ALA A 28 7.22 -5.71 6.48
N LEU A 29 7.11 -4.39 6.62
CA LEU A 29 7.56 -3.42 5.62
C LEU A 29 9.09 -3.31 5.60
N GLU A 30 9.74 -3.34 6.75
CA GLU A 30 11.21 -3.36 6.85
C GLU A 30 11.83 -4.64 6.23
N ALA A 31 11.08 -5.75 6.25
CA ALA A 31 11.51 -7.04 5.70
C ALA A 31 11.27 -7.19 4.18
N GLN A 32 10.79 -6.17 3.49
CA GLN A 32 10.54 -6.25 2.05
C GLN A 32 11.83 -6.42 1.24
N THR A 33 11.84 -7.33 0.26
CA THR A 33 12.96 -7.51 -0.70
C THR A 33 13.17 -6.27 -1.57
N ARG A 34 12.06 -5.58 -1.91
CA ARG A 34 12.02 -4.27 -2.53
C ARG A 34 11.46 -3.28 -1.51
N LEU A 35 12.31 -2.46 -0.92
CA LEU A 35 11.89 -1.43 0.03
C LEU A 35 11.16 -0.28 -0.68
N PRO A 36 10.11 0.31 -0.08
CA PRO A 36 9.56 1.56 -0.55
C PRO A 36 10.55 2.71 -0.28
N GLU A 37 10.60 3.72 -1.13
CA GLU A 37 11.43 4.92 -0.92
C GLU A 37 10.88 5.80 0.20
N GLN A 38 9.58 5.71 0.45
CA GLN A 38 8.91 6.50 1.47
C GLN A 38 7.99 5.60 2.31
N LEU A 39 8.04 5.77 3.62
CA LEU A 39 7.12 5.16 4.58
C LEU A 39 6.34 6.28 5.28
N ILE A 40 5.05 6.32 5.03
CA ILE A 40 4.13 7.32 5.58
C ILE A 40 3.22 6.61 6.60
N ILE A 41 3.29 7.03 7.85
CA ILE A 41 2.47 6.48 8.92
C ILE A 41 1.47 7.54 9.36
N VAL A 42 0.19 7.26 9.17
CA VAL A 42 -0.90 8.14 9.59
C VAL A 42 -1.40 7.69 10.95
N ASN A 43 -1.06 8.46 11.99
CA ASN A 43 -1.66 8.32 13.30
C ASN A 43 -3.00 9.07 13.30
N ASN A 44 -4.09 8.34 13.24
CA ASN A 44 -5.46 8.86 13.12
C ASN A 44 -6.03 9.27 14.50
N ALA A 45 -5.27 10.11 15.22
CA ALA A 45 -5.58 10.59 16.57
C ALA A 45 -5.64 9.46 17.64
N SER A 46 -4.67 8.54 17.63
CA SER A 46 -4.57 7.52 18.68
C SER A 46 -4.38 8.14 20.08
N THR A 47 -5.00 7.53 21.07
CA THR A 47 -4.97 7.93 22.49
C THR A 47 -4.18 6.96 23.36
N ASP A 48 -3.67 5.88 22.78
CA ASP A 48 -2.73 4.94 23.39
C ASP A 48 -1.27 5.39 23.20
N ASP A 49 -0.31 4.53 23.51
CA ASP A 49 1.12 4.84 23.40
C ASP A 49 1.65 4.95 21.96
N THR A 50 0.77 4.92 20.93
CA THR A 50 1.16 4.97 19.52
C THR A 50 1.99 6.21 19.20
N ALA A 51 1.60 7.40 19.68
CA ALA A 51 2.33 8.64 19.40
C ALA A 51 3.75 8.62 19.99
N VAL A 52 3.91 8.09 21.20
CA VAL A 52 5.22 7.96 21.86
C VAL A 52 6.10 7.00 21.06
N TYR A 53 5.57 5.84 20.72
CA TYR A 53 6.27 4.84 19.92
C TYR A 53 6.70 5.39 18.56
N LEU A 54 5.84 6.11 17.85
CA LEU A 54 6.15 6.65 16.53
C LEU A 54 7.28 7.69 16.57
N ASN A 55 7.36 8.53 17.62
CA ASN A 55 8.46 9.47 17.80
C ASN A 55 9.81 8.74 18.01
N GLU A 56 9.82 7.64 18.76
CA GLU A 56 11.00 6.80 18.95
C GLU A 56 11.37 6.07 17.66
N TYR A 57 10.38 5.50 16.99
CA TYR A 57 10.56 4.77 15.72
C TYR A 57 11.15 5.68 14.63
N GLU A 58 10.65 6.91 14.46
CA GLU A 58 11.19 7.88 13.51
C GLU A 58 12.65 8.24 13.84
N ARG A 59 12.97 8.45 15.12
CA ARG A 59 14.34 8.75 15.56
C ARG A 59 15.30 7.60 15.30
N ASP A 60 14.89 6.35 15.55
CA ASP A 60 15.75 5.17 15.57
C ASP A 60 15.54 4.26 14.33
N PHE A 61 14.81 4.74 13.33
CA PHE A 61 14.46 3.97 12.13
C PHE A 61 15.69 3.34 11.45
N PRO A 62 15.72 1.99 11.28
CA PRO A 62 16.94 1.28 10.89
C PRO A 62 17.31 1.44 9.40
N LEU A 63 16.36 1.87 8.55
CA LEU A 63 16.52 1.91 7.08
C LEU A 63 16.60 3.34 6.52
N LYS A 64 17.04 4.31 7.31
CA LYS A 64 17.09 5.75 6.93
C LYS A 64 17.84 6.04 5.63
N ASP A 65 18.84 5.22 5.32
CA ASP A 65 19.64 5.38 4.09
C ASP A 65 18.91 4.90 2.82
N LYS A 66 17.79 4.19 2.97
CA LYS A 66 17.04 3.56 1.86
C LYS A 66 15.59 4.03 1.76
N THR A 67 14.98 4.32 2.91
CA THR A 67 13.56 4.68 3.03
C THR A 67 13.45 5.93 3.91
N SER A 68 12.82 6.97 3.39
CA SER A 68 12.45 8.14 4.20
C SER A 68 11.17 7.83 4.98
N ILE A 69 11.09 8.29 6.24
CA ILE A 69 9.89 8.14 7.06
C ILE A 69 9.19 9.49 7.23
N THR A 70 7.86 9.47 7.23
CA THR A 70 7.03 10.65 7.53
C THR A 70 5.85 10.23 8.40
N ILE A 71 5.71 10.85 9.57
CA ILE A 71 4.57 10.64 10.45
C ILE A 71 3.58 11.78 10.26
N VAL A 72 2.32 11.43 9.97
CA VAL A 72 1.19 12.35 9.85
C VAL A 72 0.26 12.12 11.03
N THR A 73 0.25 13.02 12.02
CA THR A 73 -0.69 12.94 13.14
C THR A 73 -1.90 13.81 12.86
N LEU A 74 -3.08 13.20 12.85
CA LEU A 74 -4.34 13.92 12.65
C LEU A 74 -4.88 14.43 13.99
N PRO A 75 -5.57 15.59 13.99
CA PRO A 75 -6.10 16.19 15.22
C PRO A 75 -7.31 15.43 15.80
N GLU A 76 -7.99 14.66 14.96
CA GLU A 76 -9.15 13.84 15.32
C GLU A 76 -9.19 12.57 14.48
N ASN A 77 -9.92 11.54 14.93
CA ASN A 77 -10.15 10.33 14.14
C ASN A 77 -11.16 10.62 13.03
N VAL A 78 -10.65 10.66 11.80
CA VAL A 78 -11.44 10.93 10.59
C VAL A 78 -11.91 9.66 9.87
N GLY A 79 -11.81 8.50 10.54
CA GLY A 79 -12.13 7.19 9.96
C GLY A 79 -11.05 6.70 8.99
N GLY A 80 -11.21 5.46 8.51
CA GLY A 80 -10.23 4.84 7.61
C GLY A 80 -10.06 5.62 6.30
N ALA A 81 -11.15 5.97 5.62
CA ALA A 81 -11.10 6.71 4.36
C ALA A 81 -10.38 8.08 4.49
N GLY A 82 -10.64 8.83 5.57
CA GLY A 82 -9.97 10.09 5.85
C GLY A 82 -8.48 9.90 6.14
N GLY A 83 -8.12 8.85 6.91
CA GLY A 83 -6.74 8.48 7.19
C GLY A 83 -5.97 8.12 5.91
N PHE A 84 -6.54 7.27 5.06
CA PHE A 84 -5.94 6.93 3.76
C PHE A 84 -5.83 8.16 2.86
N SER A 85 -6.85 9.01 2.80
CA SER A 85 -6.79 10.26 2.04
C SER A 85 -5.62 11.15 2.47
N ALA A 86 -5.39 11.28 3.78
CA ALA A 86 -4.27 12.06 4.32
C ALA A 86 -2.90 11.47 3.94
N GLY A 87 -2.74 10.15 4.10
CA GLY A 87 -1.50 9.45 3.75
C GLY A 87 -1.20 9.46 2.25
N MET A 88 -2.21 9.19 1.40
CA MET A 88 -2.08 9.24 -0.05
C MET A 88 -1.73 10.65 -0.55
N ARG A 89 -2.37 11.69 0.03
CA ARG A 89 -2.03 13.10 -0.25
C ARG A 89 -0.57 13.36 0.06
N LYS A 90 -0.08 12.89 1.21
CA LYS A 90 1.31 13.06 1.61
C LYS A 90 2.28 12.38 0.64
N GLY A 91 2.00 11.15 0.22
CA GLY A 91 2.80 10.45 -0.80
C GLY A 91 2.81 11.19 -2.14
N TYR A 92 1.66 11.69 -2.56
CA TYR A 92 1.54 12.53 -3.76
C TYR A 92 2.39 13.80 -3.67
N GLU A 93 2.32 14.55 -2.54
CA GLU A 93 3.10 15.77 -2.29
C GLU A 93 4.61 15.51 -2.29
N LEU A 94 5.04 14.35 -1.79
CA LEU A 94 6.44 13.92 -1.77
C LEU A 94 6.94 13.39 -3.13
N GLY A 95 6.09 13.39 -4.16
CA GLY A 95 6.48 13.04 -5.53
C GLY A 95 6.51 11.55 -5.83
N ALA A 96 5.87 10.71 -5.01
CA ALA A 96 5.82 9.27 -5.28
C ALA A 96 5.11 8.96 -6.62
N ASP A 97 5.66 8.00 -7.38
CA ASP A 97 5.04 7.48 -8.61
C ASP A 97 3.89 6.54 -8.29
N PHE A 98 4.00 5.84 -7.16
CA PHE A 98 2.96 4.95 -6.63
C PHE A 98 2.74 5.19 -5.14
N VAL A 99 1.50 4.98 -4.71
CA VAL A 99 1.16 4.84 -3.30
C VAL A 99 0.73 3.39 -3.04
N TRP A 100 1.35 2.74 -2.08
CA TRP A 100 1.04 1.39 -1.63
C TRP A 100 0.39 1.44 -0.25
N ILE A 101 -0.90 1.12 -0.12
CA ILE A 101 -1.72 1.38 1.06
C ILE A 101 -2.07 0.13 1.85
N PHE A 102 -2.11 0.27 3.20
CA PHE A 102 -2.43 -0.80 4.16
C PHE A 102 -3.23 -0.30 5.34
N ASP A 103 -4.03 -1.19 5.92
CA ASP A 103 -4.45 -1.11 7.31
C ASP A 103 -3.31 -1.56 8.26
N ASP A 104 -3.39 -1.19 9.54
CA ASP A 104 -2.41 -1.55 10.57
C ASP A 104 -2.40 -3.04 10.95
N ASP A 105 -3.23 -3.86 10.34
CA ASP A 105 -3.28 -5.32 10.50
C ASP A 105 -3.11 -6.11 9.19
N GLY A 106 -2.72 -5.45 8.13
CA GLY A 106 -2.31 -6.07 6.86
C GLY A 106 -0.80 -6.30 6.81
N TYR A 107 -0.33 -7.54 6.95
CA TYR A 107 1.10 -7.86 7.00
C TYR A 107 1.59 -8.34 5.63
N PRO A 108 2.31 -7.49 4.85
CA PRO A 108 2.78 -7.87 3.53
C PRO A 108 3.85 -8.97 3.62
N GLN A 109 3.77 -9.96 2.73
CA GLN A 109 4.83 -10.95 2.57
C GLN A 109 6.12 -10.27 2.08
N PRO A 110 7.32 -10.79 2.39
CA PRO A 110 8.58 -10.12 2.06
C PRO A 110 8.78 -9.72 0.59
N THR A 111 8.14 -10.41 -0.34
CA THR A 111 8.22 -10.12 -1.79
C THR A 111 6.99 -9.38 -2.33
N ALA A 112 6.13 -8.83 -1.45
CA ALA A 112 4.84 -8.28 -1.87
C ALA A 112 4.99 -7.07 -2.79
N LEU A 113 5.81 -6.07 -2.41
CA LEU A 113 6.00 -4.87 -3.23
C LEU A 113 6.67 -5.20 -4.58
N GLU A 114 7.70 -6.04 -4.56
CA GLU A 114 8.38 -6.48 -5.78
C GLU A 114 7.39 -7.13 -6.76
N LYS A 115 6.57 -8.06 -6.27
CA LYS A 115 5.57 -8.75 -7.09
C LYS A 115 4.45 -7.83 -7.59
N LEU A 116 4.01 -6.87 -6.78
CA LEU A 116 3.01 -5.88 -7.20
C LEU A 116 3.53 -5.00 -8.33
N LEU A 117 4.77 -4.53 -8.24
CA LEU A 117 5.38 -3.72 -9.30
C LEU A 117 5.55 -4.51 -10.60
N VAL A 118 6.10 -5.73 -10.52
CA VAL A 118 6.22 -6.63 -11.69
C VAL A 118 4.85 -6.95 -12.28
N GLY A 119 3.87 -7.28 -11.44
CA GLY A 119 2.51 -7.56 -11.89
C GLY A 119 1.84 -6.34 -12.53
N TYR A 120 2.08 -5.14 -12.00
CA TYR A 120 1.60 -3.90 -12.60
C TYR A 120 2.21 -3.67 -13.99
N ASP A 121 3.53 -3.83 -14.14
CA ASP A 121 4.20 -3.68 -15.43
C ASP A 121 3.68 -4.67 -16.48
N HIS A 122 3.50 -5.94 -16.10
CA HIS A 122 2.88 -6.95 -16.98
C HIS A 122 1.44 -6.60 -17.36
N ALA A 123 0.66 -6.06 -16.41
CA ALA A 123 -0.70 -5.62 -16.71
C ALA A 123 -0.70 -4.44 -17.69
N VAL A 124 0.20 -3.48 -17.53
CA VAL A 124 0.37 -2.36 -18.47
C VAL A 124 0.83 -2.84 -19.84
N GLU A 125 1.76 -3.80 -19.90
CA GLU A 125 2.19 -4.41 -21.16
C GLU A 125 1.03 -5.10 -21.91
N GLY A 126 0.18 -5.85 -21.18
CA GLY A 126 -0.94 -6.60 -21.77
C GLY A 126 -2.18 -5.77 -22.05
N LEU A 127 -2.49 -4.75 -21.25
CA LEU A 127 -3.75 -4.00 -21.29
C LEU A 127 -3.60 -2.55 -21.75
N GLY A 128 -2.36 -2.04 -21.79
CA GLY A 128 -2.07 -0.63 -22.03
C GLY A 128 -1.88 0.18 -20.74
N PRO A 129 -1.58 1.49 -20.86
CA PRO A 129 -1.13 2.32 -19.74
C PRO A 129 -2.21 2.64 -18.68
N ASP A 130 -3.47 2.38 -18.97
CA ASP A 130 -4.59 2.81 -18.14
C ASP A 130 -4.95 1.80 -17.03
N VAL A 131 -3.96 1.03 -16.53
CA VAL A 131 -4.14 0.13 -15.37
C VAL A 131 -4.25 0.96 -14.09
N PRO A 132 -5.42 0.99 -13.41
CA PRO A 132 -5.64 1.95 -12.33
C PRO A 132 -5.04 1.51 -10.99
N TYR A 133 -4.79 0.22 -10.79
CA TYR A 133 -4.19 -0.31 -9.57
C TYR A 133 -3.74 -1.76 -9.75
N ALA A 134 -2.88 -2.22 -8.86
CA ALA A 134 -2.63 -3.62 -8.57
C ALA A 134 -2.91 -3.90 -7.09
N CYS A 135 -3.40 -5.09 -6.76
CA CYS A 135 -3.67 -5.47 -5.37
C CYS A 135 -3.18 -6.88 -5.07
N SER A 136 -2.86 -7.13 -3.81
CA SER A 136 -2.51 -8.46 -3.32
C SER A 136 -3.77 -9.26 -2.98
N MET A 137 -3.68 -10.59 -3.09
CA MET A 137 -4.64 -11.48 -2.44
C MET A 137 -4.39 -11.47 -0.93
N VAL A 138 -5.42 -11.22 -0.15
CA VAL A 138 -5.37 -11.20 1.32
C VAL A 138 -5.72 -12.58 1.87
N LYS A 139 -4.89 -13.09 2.77
CA LYS A 139 -5.08 -14.38 3.44
C LYS A 139 -5.04 -14.20 4.95
N PHE A 140 -5.76 -15.06 5.65
CA PHE A 140 -5.58 -15.24 7.08
C PHE A 140 -4.25 -15.94 7.39
N ILE A 141 -3.88 -15.94 8.68
CA ILE A 141 -2.60 -16.52 9.14
C ILE A 141 -2.52 -18.04 8.91
N ASP A 142 -3.67 -18.71 8.85
CA ASP A 142 -3.78 -20.15 8.54
C ASP A 142 -3.69 -20.46 7.02
N GLY A 143 -3.53 -19.41 6.19
CA GLY A 143 -3.42 -19.52 4.72
C GLY A 143 -4.77 -19.52 3.98
N SER A 144 -5.90 -19.53 4.68
CA SER A 144 -7.21 -19.38 4.04
C SER A 144 -7.41 -17.99 3.46
N ILE A 145 -8.23 -17.86 2.42
CA ILE A 145 -8.53 -16.57 1.78
C ILE A 145 -9.41 -15.75 2.72
N SER A 146 -9.07 -14.47 2.90
CA SER A 146 -9.92 -13.53 3.61
C SER A 146 -11.11 -13.16 2.73
N GLU A 147 -12.28 -13.73 3.00
CA GLU A 147 -13.49 -13.51 2.18
C GLU A 147 -13.87 -12.04 2.08
N MET A 148 -13.75 -11.28 3.17
CA MET A 148 -14.05 -9.86 3.22
C MET A 148 -13.11 -9.02 2.33
N ASN A 149 -11.87 -9.48 2.16
CA ASN A 149 -10.83 -8.77 1.41
C ASN A 149 -10.53 -9.45 0.06
N ASN A 150 -11.35 -10.40 -0.36
CA ASN A 150 -11.17 -11.09 -1.64
C ASN A 150 -11.52 -10.14 -2.80
N PRO A 151 -10.59 -9.86 -3.72
CA PRO A 151 -10.88 -9.02 -4.88
C PRO A 151 -11.97 -9.64 -5.75
N ILE A 152 -12.83 -8.80 -6.32
CA ILE A 152 -13.91 -9.25 -7.20
C ILE A 152 -13.39 -9.35 -8.63
N PRO A 153 -13.32 -10.53 -9.25
CA PRO A 153 -12.88 -10.69 -10.63
C PRO A 153 -13.81 -10.00 -11.63
N THR A 154 -13.26 -9.56 -12.76
CA THR A 154 -14.05 -9.13 -13.92
C THR A 154 -14.65 -10.35 -14.63
N TRP A 155 -15.61 -10.13 -15.53
CA TRP A 155 -16.08 -11.19 -16.43
C TRP A 155 -14.95 -11.71 -17.34
N ASP A 156 -13.92 -10.90 -17.65
CA ASP A 156 -12.75 -11.20 -18.48
C ASP A 156 -11.50 -11.46 -17.64
N TRP A 157 -11.67 -12.05 -16.45
CA TRP A 157 -10.63 -12.22 -15.44
C TRP A 157 -9.38 -12.95 -15.92
N GLY A 158 -9.53 -13.86 -16.87
CA GLY A 158 -8.44 -14.70 -17.40
C GLY A 158 -7.68 -14.10 -18.58
N ARG A 159 -8.00 -12.87 -19.02
CA ARG A 159 -7.38 -12.24 -20.19
C ARG A 159 -5.85 -12.16 -20.08
N LEU A 160 -5.33 -11.71 -18.97
CA LEU A 160 -3.89 -11.63 -18.74
C LEU A 160 -3.23 -13.02 -18.69
N GLN A 161 -3.91 -14.01 -18.13
CA GLN A 161 -3.43 -15.40 -18.12
C GLN A 161 -3.35 -15.97 -19.54
N ALA A 162 -4.33 -15.69 -20.39
CA ALA A 162 -4.30 -16.08 -21.81
C ALA A 162 -3.15 -15.42 -22.59
N MET A 163 -2.58 -14.33 -22.08
CA MET A 163 -1.41 -13.64 -22.64
C MET A 163 -0.09 -14.15 -22.02
N GLY A 164 -0.11 -15.15 -21.14
CA GLY A 164 1.06 -15.75 -20.50
C GLY A 164 1.42 -15.17 -19.12
N TYR A 165 0.57 -14.32 -18.53
CA TYR A 165 0.77 -13.76 -17.18
C TYR A 165 -0.01 -14.57 -16.14
N ASP A 166 0.40 -15.81 -15.88
CA ASP A 166 -0.34 -16.84 -15.11
C ASP A 166 -0.74 -16.42 -13.69
N ASN A 167 -0.01 -15.47 -13.08
CA ASN A 167 -0.24 -15.03 -11.71
C ASN A 167 -1.11 -13.77 -11.61
N LEU A 168 -1.65 -13.27 -12.72
CA LEU A 168 -2.47 -12.07 -12.76
C LEU A 168 -3.94 -12.41 -13.03
N VAL A 169 -4.81 -11.79 -12.27
CA VAL A 169 -6.27 -11.87 -12.42
C VAL A 169 -6.82 -10.46 -12.52
N MET A 170 -7.62 -10.20 -13.55
CA MET A 170 -8.29 -8.90 -13.67
C MET A 170 -9.44 -8.79 -12.68
N VAL A 171 -9.46 -7.69 -11.92
CA VAL A 171 -10.45 -7.43 -10.87
C VAL A 171 -11.11 -6.06 -11.06
N THR A 172 -12.38 -5.96 -10.65
CA THR A 172 -13.15 -4.71 -10.68
C THR A 172 -13.11 -3.96 -9.35
N GLN A 173 -12.82 -4.69 -8.26
CA GLN A 173 -12.91 -4.14 -6.91
C GLN A 173 -11.94 -4.88 -5.99
N CYS A 174 -11.34 -4.15 -5.06
CA CYS A 174 -10.55 -4.70 -3.95
C CYS A 174 -10.74 -3.85 -2.69
N SER A 175 -10.36 -4.39 -1.53
CA SER A 175 -10.25 -3.64 -0.28
C SER A 175 -8.93 -2.86 -0.22
N PHE A 176 -8.85 -1.85 0.67
CA PHE A 176 -7.63 -1.06 0.90
C PHE A 176 -6.57 -1.80 1.74
N VAL A 177 -6.43 -3.10 1.49
CA VAL A 177 -5.39 -3.94 2.09
C VAL A 177 -4.41 -4.36 0.99
N SER A 178 -3.20 -3.80 1.03
CA SER A 178 -2.14 -4.02 0.01
C SER A 178 -2.57 -3.67 -1.43
N VAL A 179 -2.90 -2.40 -1.64
CA VAL A 179 -3.23 -1.85 -2.97
C VAL A 179 -2.16 -0.88 -3.42
N LEU A 180 -1.60 -1.09 -4.59
CA LEU A 180 -0.64 -0.23 -5.28
C LEU A 180 -1.38 0.64 -6.29
N ILE A 181 -1.37 1.95 -6.09
CA ILE A 181 -2.10 2.93 -6.89
C ILE A 181 -1.10 3.86 -7.57
N PRO A 182 -1.09 3.96 -8.91
CA PRO A 182 -0.21 4.87 -9.61
C PRO A 182 -0.65 6.33 -9.44
N ARG A 183 0.31 7.24 -9.49
CA ARG A 183 0.12 8.68 -9.33
C ARG A 183 -0.99 9.27 -10.22
N TRP A 184 -1.03 8.84 -11.49
CA TRP A 184 -2.01 9.36 -12.44
C TRP A 184 -3.47 9.14 -12.01
N VAL A 185 -3.75 8.07 -11.23
CA VAL A 185 -5.10 7.82 -10.71
C VAL A 185 -5.51 8.89 -9.72
N MET A 186 -4.60 9.31 -8.83
CA MET A 186 -4.87 10.40 -7.89
C MET A 186 -5.05 11.74 -8.62
N GLU A 187 -4.35 11.96 -9.71
CA GLU A 187 -4.47 13.15 -10.57
C GLU A 187 -5.79 13.18 -11.32
N ALA A 188 -6.23 12.03 -11.85
CA ALA A 188 -7.43 11.93 -12.67
C ALA A 188 -8.73 11.88 -11.85
N PHE A 189 -8.71 11.19 -10.70
CA PHE A 189 -9.93 10.87 -9.92
C PHE A 189 -9.93 11.47 -8.52
N GLY A 190 -8.83 12.06 -8.08
CA GLY A 190 -8.69 12.60 -6.73
C GLY A 190 -8.37 11.53 -5.68
N LEU A 191 -8.60 11.89 -4.41
CA LEU A 191 -8.34 11.06 -3.24
C LEU A 191 -9.65 10.49 -2.67
N PRO A 192 -9.59 9.42 -1.86
CA PRO A 192 -10.76 8.88 -1.19
C PRO A 192 -11.53 9.96 -0.40
N TYR A 193 -12.86 9.94 -0.47
CA TYR A 193 -13.72 10.82 0.30
C TYR A 193 -14.14 10.15 1.62
N LYS A 194 -14.48 10.99 2.61
CA LYS A 194 -15.10 10.55 3.86
C LYS A 194 -16.50 9.99 3.63
#